data_2693d79a15f149686c7a599678955d1b
#
_entry.id   2693d79a15f149686c7a599678955d1b
#
_cell.length_a   1.000
_cell.length_b   1.000
_cell.length_c   1.000
_cell.angle_alpha   90.00
_cell.angle_beta   90.00
_cell.angle_gamma   90.00
#
_symmetry.space_group_name_H-M   'P 1'
#
loop_
_entity.id
_entity.type
_entity.pdbx_description
1 polymer ?
#
loop_
_entity_poly.entity_id
_entity_poly.type
_entity_poly.pdbx_seq_one_letter_code
_entity_poly.pdbx_strand_id
1 'polypeptide(L)'
;MICDLCPRRCGALRTEERGLGRCRMPELPVLARAALHRWEEPPISGTRGSGTIFFSGCSLGCVFCQNEEISHRGFGKAVTLERLARICGELGDQGAHNLNFVNPTHYAHVVGRLLEEHPQPVPVVWNSGGYDRVDTLRALEGKIQIYLPDLKYLDSDAAGRYSGASDYPQTAQAAIRE
;
A
#
# COMPACT_ATOMS: atom_id res chain seq x y z
N MET A 1 -12.79 -12.99 -3.40
CA MET A 1 -12.32 -13.48 -2.07
C MET A 1 -13.07 -12.84 -0.92
N ILE A 2 -13.12 -13.45 0.26
CA ILE A 2 -13.52 -12.79 1.52
C ILE A 2 -12.29 -12.09 2.09
N CYS A 3 -12.37 -10.77 2.28
CA CYS A 3 -11.21 -9.93 2.58
C CYS A 3 -10.91 -9.85 4.09
N ASP A 4 -9.69 -10.20 4.46
CA ASP A 4 -9.14 -10.14 5.81
C ASP A 4 -7.70 -9.54 5.84
N LEU A 5 -7.32 -8.78 4.83
CA LEU A 5 -5.93 -8.37 4.57
C LEU A 5 -5.40 -7.28 5.50
N CYS A 6 -6.27 -6.40 5.99
CA CYS A 6 -5.89 -5.25 6.80
C CYS A 6 -6.55 -5.30 8.19
N PRO A 7 -6.14 -4.44 9.14
CA PRO A 7 -6.69 -4.43 10.51
C PRO A 7 -8.19 -4.19 10.58
N ARG A 8 -8.82 -3.65 9.52
CA ARG A 8 -10.29 -3.50 9.46
C ARG A 8 -11.03 -4.82 9.54
N ARG A 9 -10.45 -5.91 9.09
CA ARG A 9 -11.04 -7.26 9.13
C ARG A 9 -12.52 -7.24 8.75
N CYS A 10 -12.86 -6.49 7.70
CA CYS A 10 -14.27 -6.23 7.34
C CYS A 10 -15.01 -7.48 6.82
N GLY A 11 -14.31 -8.60 6.52
CA GLY A 11 -14.92 -9.82 6.00
C GLY A 11 -15.72 -9.61 4.72
N ALA A 12 -15.46 -8.53 4.00
CA ALA A 12 -16.24 -8.14 2.85
C ALA A 12 -15.88 -8.96 1.62
N LEU A 13 -16.88 -9.20 0.78
CA LEU A 13 -16.64 -9.83 -0.51
C LEU A 13 -15.85 -8.88 -1.42
N ARG A 14 -14.78 -9.40 -2.03
CA ARG A 14 -14.07 -8.76 -3.15
C ARG A 14 -14.17 -9.68 -4.36
N THR A 15 -14.62 -9.11 -5.45
CA THR A 15 -14.56 -9.71 -6.80
C THR A 15 -13.53 -8.98 -7.62
N GLU A 16 -13.24 -9.45 -8.82
CA GLU A 16 -12.31 -8.76 -9.74
C GLU A 16 -12.71 -7.30 -10.03
N GLU A 17 -14.01 -7.01 -10.01
CA GLU A 17 -14.55 -5.70 -10.36
C GLU A 17 -14.97 -4.84 -9.16
N ARG A 18 -15.28 -5.47 -8.01
CA ARG A 18 -15.92 -4.79 -6.87
C ARG A 18 -15.36 -5.24 -5.52
N GLY A 19 -15.30 -4.29 -4.59
CA GLY A 19 -15.06 -4.55 -3.18
C GLY A 19 -16.09 -3.87 -2.30
N LEU A 20 -16.68 -4.62 -1.38
CA LEU A 20 -17.72 -4.13 -0.45
C LEU A 20 -17.14 -3.73 0.92
N GLY A 21 -15.82 -3.80 1.08
CA GLY A 21 -15.14 -3.45 2.33
C GLY A 21 -14.91 -1.94 2.50
N ARG A 22 -14.25 -1.58 3.59
CA ARG A 22 -13.91 -0.19 3.94
C ARG A 22 -13.17 0.55 2.82
N CYS A 23 -12.21 -0.10 2.18
CA CYS A 23 -11.44 0.49 1.09
C CYS A 23 -12.19 0.56 -0.24
N ARG A 24 -13.31 -0.16 -0.39
CA ARG A 24 -14.14 -0.29 -1.61
C ARG A 24 -13.40 -0.81 -2.84
N MET A 25 -12.23 -1.44 -2.64
CA MET A 25 -11.39 -1.87 -3.73
C MET A 25 -11.68 -3.30 -4.17
N PRO A 26 -11.64 -3.57 -5.48
CA PRO A 26 -11.77 -4.90 -6.06
C PRO A 26 -10.56 -5.78 -5.73
N GLU A 27 -10.61 -7.04 -6.14
CA GLU A 27 -9.51 -7.99 -5.99
C GLU A 27 -8.32 -7.63 -6.90
N LEU A 28 -8.60 -7.23 -8.14
CA LEU A 28 -7.59 -6.68 -9.04
C LEU A 28 -7.08 -5.33 -8.49
N PRO A 29 -5.75 -5.11 -8.46
CA PRO A 29 -5.20 -3.87 -7.95
C PRO A 29 -5.59 -2.68 -8.84
N VAL A 30 -6.06 -1.62 -8.21
CA VAL A 30 -6.35 -0.36 -8.88
C VAL A 30 -5.19 0.58 -8.64
N LEU A 31 -4.57 1.02 -9.72
CA LEU A 31 -3.44 1.95 -9.68
C LEU A 31 -3.89 3.35 -10.10
N ALA A 32 -3.62 4.33 -9.28
CA ALA A 32 -3.87 5.74 -9.58
C ALA A 32 -2.74 6.33 -10.43
N ARG A 33 -1.50 5.93 -10.13
CA ARG A 33 -0.30 6.43 -10.80
C ARG A 33 0.84 5.43 -10.67
N ALA A 34 1.69 5.38 -11.69
CA ALA A 34 3.00 4.74 -11.64
C ALA A 34 3.99 5.65 -12.39
N ALA A 35 5.02 6.14 -11.71
CA ALA A 35 6.02 7.04 -12.30
C ALA A 35 7.26 7.17 -11.41
N LEU A 36 8.36 7.65 -11.98
CA LEU A 36 9.48 8.12 -11.18
C LEU A 36 9.06 9.31 -10.31
N HIS A 37 9.31 9.19 -9.01
CA HIS A 37 9.05 10.24 -8.02
C HIS A 37 10.35 10.68 -7.36
N ARG A 38 10.65 11.98 -7.42
CA ARG A 38 11.93 12.53 -6.95
C ARG A 38 11.79 13.30 -5.63
N TRP A 39 10.60 13.29 -5.05
CA TRP A 39 10.23 14.05 -3.85
C TRP A 39 9.77 13.14 -2.70
N GLU A 40 10.14 11.87 -2.76
CA GLU A 40 10.09 10.99 -1.59
C GLU A 40 11.25 11.36 -0.65
N GLU A 41 11.33 10.77 0.55
CA GLU A 41 12.46 10.99 1.44
C GLU A 41 13.80 10.86 0.69
N PRO A 42 14.78 11.76 0.95
CA PRO A 42 16.05 11.76 0.23
C PRO A 42 16.77 10.38 0.14
N PRO A 43 16.76 9.53 1.20
CA PRO A 43 17.36 8.20 1.12
C PRO A 43 16.62 7.25 0.13
N ILE A 44 15.35 7.52 -0.15
CA ILE A 44 14.50 6.71 -1.06
C ILE A 44 14.61 7.21 -2.49
N SER A 45 14.46 8.52 -2.68
CA SER A 45 14.51 9.15 -4.01
C SER A 45 15.91 9.14 -4.62
N GLY A 46 16.94 9.35 -3.81
CA GLY A 46 18.31 9.49 -4.29
C GLY A 46 18.42 10.51 -5.44
N THR A 47 19.26 10.22 -6.41
CA THR A 47 19.52 11.12 -7.56
C THR A 47 18.63 10.85 -8.78
N ARG A 48 18.11 9.61 -8.92
CA ARG A 48 17.33 9.19 -10.10
C ARG A 48 15.83 9.11 -9.83
N GLY A 49 15.43 9.06 -8.56
CA GLY A 49 14.05 8.93 -8.14
C GLY A 49 13.65 7.51 -7.75
N SER A 50 12.55 7.41 -7.06
CA SER A 50 11.86 6.18 -6.67
C SER A 50 10.83 5.80 -7.74
N GLY A 51 10.76 4.54 -8.13
CA GLY A 51 9.73 4.00 -9.00
C GLY A 51 8.43 3.80 -8.22
N THR A 52 7.65 4.86 -8.09
CA THR A 52 6.51 4.92 -7.17
C THR A 52 5.23 4.47 -7.83
N ILE A 53 4.52 3.54 -7.17
CA ILE A 53 3.26 2.95 -7.60
C ILE A 53 2.20 3.24 -6.54
N PHE A 54 1.23 4.12 -6.86
CA PHE A 54 0.15 4.51 -5.97
C PHE A 54 -1.05 3.59 -6.14
N PHE A 55 -1.38 2.85 -5.09
CA PHE A 55 -2.60 2.05 -5.03
C PHE A 55 -3.80 2.89 -4.61
N SER A 56 -4.92 2.70 -5.30
CA SER A 56 -6.18 3.37 -4.99
C SER A 56 -6.93 2.69 -3.85
N GLY A 57 -7.79 3.46 -3.19
CA GLY A 57 -8.47 3.05 -1.96
C GLY A 57 -7.56 3.17 -0.74
N CYS A 58 -8.13 3.05 0.45
CA CYS A 58 -7.36 3.12 1.70
C CYS A 58 -8.09 2.41 2.83
N SER A 59 -7.36 1.69 3.66
CA SER A 59 -7.90 1.05 4.87
C SER A 59 -8.26 2.06 5.95
N LEU A 60 -7.58 3.21 6.02
CA LEU A 60 -7.82 4.27 7.01
C LEU A 60 -8.92 5.24 6.55
N GLY A 61 -8.72 5.93 5.44
CA GLY A 61 -9.64 6.97 4.96
C GLY A 61 -9.65 8.19 5.90
N CYS A 62 -8.46 8.75 6.17
CA CYS A 62 -8.30 9.94 7.02
C CYS A 62 -8.99 11.16 6.40
N VAL A 63 -9.72 11.95 7.17
CA VAL A 63 -10.48 13.13 6.69
C VAL A 63 -9.58 14.25 6.14
N PHE A 64 -8.29 14.25 6.50
CA PHE A 64 -7.29 15.23 6.05
C PHE A 64 -6.37 14.68 4.94
N CYS A 65 -6.75 13.58 4.29
CA CYS A 65 -5.89 12.95 3.29
C CYS A 65 -5.60 13.90 2.11
N GLN A 66 -4.32 14.17 1.85
CA GLN A 66 -3.90 14.99 0.71
C GLN A 66 -4.20 14.31 -0.64
N ASN A 67 -4.30 12.97 -0.64
CA ASN A 67 -4.60 12.15 -1.81
C ASN A 67 -6.06 11.66 -1.78
N GLU A 68 -7.03 12.53 -1.49
CA GLU A 68 -8.44 12.16 -1.32
C GLU A 68 -9.01 11.45 -2.55
N GLU A 69 -8.72 11.92 -3.75
CA GLU A 69 -9.21 11.30 -4.99
C GLU A 69 -8.75 9.84 -5.13
N ILE A 70 -7.52 9.56 -4.72
CA ILE A 70 -6.96 8.21 -4.75
C ILE A 70 -7.54 7.38 -3.61
N SER A 71 -7.47 7.89 -2.38
CA SER A 71 -7.75 7.13 -1.16
C SER A 71 -9.25 6.94 -0.87
N HIS A 72 -10.10 7.95 -1.20
CA HIS A 72 -11.53 7.91 -0.91
C HIS A 72 -12.38 7.67 -2.15
N ARG A 73 -12.02 8.27 -3.29
CA ARG A 73 -12.81 8.16 -4.52
C ARG A 73 -12.38 7.01 -5.41
N GLY A 74 -11.24 6.37 -5.10
CA GLY A 74 -10.75 5.22 -5.83
C GLY A 74 -10.35 5.53 -7.27
N PHE A 75 -9.90 6.78 -7.52
CA PHE A 75 -9.40 7.16 -8.84
C PHE A 75 -8.26 6.25 -9.28
N GLY A 76 -8.35 5.71 -10.49
CA GLY A 76 -7.33 4.83 -11.04
C GLY A 76 -7.88 3.81 -12.02
N LYS A 77 -7.03 2.88 -12.42
CA LYS A 77 -7.38 1.79 -13.33
C LYS A 77 -7.01 0.45 -12.71
N ALA A 78 -7.91 -0.52 -12.82
CA ALA A 78 -7.61 -1.90 -12.46
C ALA A 78 -6.58 -2.47 -13.45
N VAL A 79 -5.62 -3.24 -12.92
CA VAL A 79 -4.59 -3.90 -13.70
C VAL A 79 -4.47 -5.37 -13.30
N THR A 80 -4.02 -6.22 -14.21
CA THR A 80 -3.67 -7.61 -13.89
C THR A 80 -2.30 -7.68 -13.22
N LEU A 81 -1.96 -8.83 -12.65
CA LEU A 81 -0.65 -9.07 -12.05
C LEU A 81 0.48 -8.91 -13.08
N GLU A 82 0.28 -9.41 -14.29
CA GLU A 82 1.24 -9.31 -15.38
C GLU A 82 1.45 -7.85 -15.83
N ARG A 83 0.38 -7.03 -15.81
CA ARG A 83 0.53 -5.60 -16.10
C ARG A 83 1.27 -4.88 -14.99
N LEU A 84 1.00 -5.21 -13.74
CA LEU A 84 1.73 -4.66 -12.58
C LEU A 84 3.22 -5.04 -12.66
N ALA A 85 3.54 -6.29 -12.99
CA ALA A 85 4.92 -6.73 -13.18
C ALA A 85 5.64 -5.95 -14.29
N ARG A 86 4.97 -5.73 -15.43
CA ARG A 86 5.53 -4.90 -16.52
C ARG A 86 5.76 -3.45 -16.10
N ILE A 87 4.84 -2.86 -15.31
CA ILE A 87 5.01 -1.49 -14.77
C ILE A 87 6.25 -1.43 -13.88
N CYS A 88 6.48 -2.44 -13.04
CA CYS A 88 7.69 -2.53 -12.23
C CYS A 88 8.96 -2.56 -13.09
N GLY A 89 8.98 -3.37 -14.15
CA GLY A 89 10.09 -3.42 -15.12
C GLY A 89 10.29 -2.08 -15.83
N GLU A 90 9.22 -1.46 -16.34
CA GLU A 90 9.25 -0.16 -17.01
C GLU A 90 9.84 0.95 -16.11
N LEU A 91 9.57 0.92 -14.79
CA LEU A 91 10.16 1.85 -13.81
C LEU A 91 11.63 1.54 -13.56
N GLY A 92 12.00 0.26 -13.49
CA GLY A 92 13.40 -0.18 -13.41
C GLY A 92 14.21 0.27 -14.61
N ASP A 93 13.70 0.09 -15.84
CA ASP A 93 14.32 0.51 -17.10
C ASP A 93 14.52 2.04 -17.18
N GLN A 94 13.64 2.81 -16.53
CA GLN A 94 13.79 4.26 -16.38
C GLN A 94 14.86 4.65 -15.33
N GLY A 95 15.48 3.67 -14.69
CA GLY A 95 16.56 3.87 -13.73
C GLY A 95 16.13 4.15 -12.29
N ALA A 96 14.92 3.73 -11.90
CA ALA A 96 14.46 3.85 -10.52
C ALA A 96 15.46 3.20 -9.54
N HIS A 97 15.74 3.88 -8.42
CA HIS A 97 16.59 3.32 -7.36
C HIS A 97 15.92 2.16 -6.61
N ASN A 98 14.60 2.18 -6.56
CA ASN A 98 13.75 1.20 -5.87
C ASN A 98 12.35 1.18 -6.49
N LEU A 99 11.54 0.21 -6.09
CA LEU A 99 10.10 0.19 -6.35
C LEU A 99 9.36 0.52 -5.06
N ASN A 100 8.64 1.61 -5.03
CA ASN A 100 7.93 2.11 -3.87
C ASN A 100 6.41 1.89 -4.03
N PHE A 101 5.89 0.92 -3.31
CA PHE A 101 4.45 0.64 -3.24
C PHE A 101 3.80 1.55 -2.20
N VAL A 102 3.04 2.55 -2.65
CA VAL A 102 2.37 3.51 -1.78
C VAL A 102 0.95 3.06 -1.46
N ASN A 103 0.64 2.99 -0.16
CA ASN A 103 -0.62 2.54 0.40
C ASN A 103 -1.02 1.12 -0.05
N PRO A 104 -0.12 0.13 0.05
CA PRO A 104 -0.32 -1.21 -0.49
C PRO A 104 -1.09 -2.16 0.45
N THR A 105 -1.33 -1.78 1.71
CA THR A 105 -1.88 -2.61 2.79
C THR A 105 -3.05 -3.50 2.37
N HIS A 106 -4.02 -2.95 1.65
CA HIS A 106 -5.23 -3.67 1.24
C HIS A 106 -5.04 -4.49 -0.06
N TYR A 107 -3.84 -4.45 -0.63
CA TYR A 107 -3.38 -5.27 -1.76
C TYR A 107 -2.13 -6.11 -1.42
N ALA A 108 -1.87 -6.34 -0.14
CA ALA A 108 -0.70 -7.09 0.32
C ALA A 108 -0.56 -8.48 -0.35
N HIS A 109 -1.67 -9.17 -0.58
CA HIS A 109 -1.70 -10.46 -1.29
C HIS A 109 -1.24 -10.35 -2.75
N VAL A 110 -1.59 -9.25 -3.42
CA VAL A 110 -1.15 -9.00 -4.81
C VAL A 110 0.33 -8.67 -4.85
N VAL A 111 0.81 -7.81 -3.94
CA VAL A 111 2.23 -7.46 -3.85
C VAL A 111 3.08 -8.67 -3.48
N GLY A 112 2.63 -9.46 -2.49
CA GLY A 112 3.32 -10.68 -2.10
C GLY A 112 3.48 -11.66 -3.27
N ARG A 113 2.39 -11.90 -4.01
CA ARG A 113 2.38 -12.75 -5.19
C ARG A 113 3.24 -12.19 -6.33
N LEU A 114 3.15 -10.86 -6.58
CA LEU A 114 4.00 -10.19 -7.56
C LEU A 114 5.49 -10.46 -7.30
N LEU A 115 5.94 -10.29 -6.05
CA LEU A 115 7.34 -10.42 -5.69
C LEU A 115 7.82 -11.88 -5.69
N GLU A 116 6.92 -12.84 -5.50
CA GLU A 116 7.20 -14.28 -5.64
C GLU A 116 7.35 -14.70 -7.10
N GLU A 117 6.41 -14.29 -7.96
CA GLU A 117 6.39 -14.69 -9.37
C GLU A 117 7.34 -13.85 -10.24
N HIS A 118 7.60 -12.62 -9.83
CA HIS A 118 8.43 -11.63 -10.53
C HIS A 118 9.41 -10.93 -9.59
N PRO A 119 10.49 -11.58 -9.14
CA PRO A 119 11.51 -10.96 -8.29
C PRO A 119 12.07 -9.69 -8.94
N GLN A 120 12.23 -8.64 -8.14
CA GLN A 120 12.67 -7.33 -8.63
C GLN A 120 14.19 -7.14 -8.45
N PRO A 121 14.89 -6.56 -9.46
CA PRO A 121 16.33 -6.35 -9.38
C PRO A 121 16.73 -5.15 -8.50
N VAL A 122 15.78 -4.37 -8.04
CA VAL A 122 15.97 -3.19 -7.18
C VAL A 122 15.24 -3.38 -5.85
N PRO A 123 15.66 -2.72 -4.76
CA PRO A 123 14.98 -2.80 -3.48
C PRO A 123 13.50 -2.42 -3.58
N VAL A 124 12.69 -3.09 -2.79
CA VAL A 124 11.24 -2.84 -2.71
C VAL A 124 10.93 -2.10 -1.42
N VAL A 125 10.15 -1.03 -1.54
CA VAL A 125 9.70 -0.18 -0.44
C VAL A 125 8.20 -0.41 -0.21
N TRP A 126 7.84 -0.67 1.05
CA TRP A 126 6.47 -0.73 1.55
C TRP A 126 6.14 0.57 2.27
N ASN A 127 5.47 1.49 1.56
CA ASN A 127 5.11 2.82 2.06
C ASN A 127 3.64 2.82 2.48
N SER A 128 3.38 2.75 3.77
CA SER A 128 2.03 2.55 4.29
C SER A 128 1.64 3.59 5.34
N GLY A 129 0.34 3.68 5.58
CA GLY A 129 -0.20 4.49 6.68
C GLY A 129 0.08 3.90 8.07
N GLY A 130 0.92 2.88 8.20
CA GLY A 130 1.22 2.18 9.45
C GLY A 130 0.09 1.28 9.96
N TYR A 131 -1.08 1.30 9.34
CA TYR A 131 -2.22 0.48 9.73
C TYR A 131 -2.15 -0.88 9.02
N ASP A 132 -1.11 -1.63 9.36
CA ASP A 132 -0.83 -2.96 8.82
C ASP A 132 -1.04 -4.06 9.87
N ARG A 133 -1.39 -5.26 9.43
CA ARG A 133 -1.43 -6.44 10.30
C ARG A 133 -0.04 -7.04 10.39
N VAL A 134 0.37 -7.40 11.59
CA VAL A 134 1.64 -8.13 11.83
C VAL A 134 1.71 -9.40 10.99
N ASP A 135 0.63 -10.20 10.96
CA ASP A 135 0.60 -11.43 10.14
C ASP A 135 0.82 -11.15 8.64
N THR A 136 0.29 -10.03 8.15
CA THR A 136 0.49 -9.60 6.76
C THR A 136 1.94 -9.19 6.50
N LEU A 137 2.56 -8.48 7.43
CA LEU A 137 3.98 -8.10 7.33
C LEU A 137 4.89 -9.33 7.37
N ARG A 138 4.62 -10.28 8.25
CA ARG A 138 5.34 -11.57 8.31
C ARG A 138 5.24 -12.35 7.00
N ALA A 139 4.08 -12.37 6.36
CA ALA A 139 3.92 -13.02 5.05
C ALA A 139 4.73 -12.33 3.92
N LEU A 140 5.18 -11.09 4.15
CA LEU A 140 6.04 -10.33 3.24
C LEU A 140 7.52 -10.38 3.63
N GLU A 141 7.88 -11.10 4.69
CA GLU A 141 9.26 -11.26 5.14
C GLU A 141 10.17 -11.73 4.00
N GLY A 142 11.34 -11.12 3.90
CA GLY A 142 12.32 -11.39 2.83
C GLY A 142 11.96 -10.82 1.44
N LYS A 143 10.72 -10.34 1.23
CA LYS A 143 10.26 -9.76 -0.05
C LYS A 143 10.37 -8.23 -0.09
N ILE A 144 10.30 -7.59 1.06
CA ILE A 144 10.37 -6.13 1.23
C ILE A 144 11.68 -5.79 1.93
N GLN A 145 12.44 -4.87 1.38
CA GLN A 145 13.74 -4.45 1.94
C GLN A 145 13.65 -3.16 2.76
N ILE A 146 12.65 -2.34 2.50
CA ILE A 146 12.49 -1.04 3.18
C ILE A 146 11.04 -0.85 3.57
N TYR A 147 10.80 -0.51 4.83
CA TYR A 147 9.47 -0.15 5.32
C TYR A 147 9.44 1.34 5.66
N LEU A 148 8.41 2.04 5.18
CA LEU A 148 8.11 3.45 5.48
C LEU A 148 6.70 3.53 6.08
N PRO A 149 6.51 3.14 7.34
CA PRO A 149 5.22 3.25 8.00
C PRO A 149 5.03 4.65 8.58
N ASP A 150 3.89 5.27 8.32
CA ASP A 150 3.47 6.45 9.07
C ASP A 150 3.07 6.08 10.51
N LEU A 151 3.32 6.97 11.44
CA LEU A 151 2.70 6.97 12.77
C LEU A 151 1.81 8.21 12.91
N LYS A 152 0.57 8.13 12.42
CA LYS A 152 -0.35 9.27 12.29
C LYS A 152 -0.97 9.72 13.62
N TYR A 153 -1.17 8.79 14.56
CA TYR A 153 -1.83 9.06 15.85
C TYR A 153 -1.18 8.23 16.95
N LEU A 154 -1.06 8.85 18.14
CA LEU A 154 -0.78 8.17 19.39
C LEU A 154 -2.02 8.11 20.29
N ASP A 155 -3.06 8.85 19.95
CA ASP A 155 -4.32 8.96 20.67
C ASP A 155 -5.45 8.22 19.93
N SER A 156 -6.16 7.34 20.63
CA SER A 156 -7.23 6.51 20.09
C SER A 156 -8.48 7.30 19.72
N ASP A 157 -8.79 8.37 20.45
CA ASP A 157 -9.98 9.20 20.17
C ASP A 157 -9.75 10.03 18.91
N ALA A 158 -8.56 10.61 18.75
CA ALA A 158 -8.17 11.28 17.52
C ALA A 158 -8.17 10.32 16.32
N ALA A 159 -7.62 9.13 16.47
CA ALA A 159 -7.63 8.10 15.42
C ALA A 159 -9.06 7.66 15.07
N GLY A 160 -9.91 7.48 16.05
CA GLY A 160 -11.33 7.20 15.87
C GLY A 160 -12.05 8.34 15.14
N ARG A 161 -11.83 9.59 15.58
CA ARG A 161 -12.48 10.78 15.04
C ARG A 161 -12.08 11.08 13.61
N TYR A 162 -10.79 11.00 13.28
CA TYR A 162 -10.28 11.46 11.97
C TYR A 162 -10.07 10.35 10.94
N SER A 163 -10.03 9.08 11.37
CA SER A 163 -9.81 7.93 10.47
C SER A 163 -10.80 6.79 10.71
N GLY A 164 -11.68 6.91 11.71
CA GLY A 164 -12.59 5.83 12.11
C GLY A 164 -11.85 4.55 12.54
N ALA A 165 -10.68 4.68 13.17
CA ALA A 165 -9.78 3.59 13.56
C ALA A 165 -9.22 3.83 14.96
N SER A 166 -10.05 3.69 16.00
CA SER A 166 -9.63 3.91 17.39
C SER A 166 -8.53 2.94 17.85
N ASP A 167 -8.38 1.82 17.17
CA ASP A 167 -7.33 0.81 17.40
C ASP A 167 -6.00 1.14 16.66
N TYR A 168 -5.94 2.25 15.92
CA TYR A 168 -4.77 2.60 15.12
C TYR A 168 -3.48 2.71 15.94
N PRO A 169 -3.42 3.40 17.11
CA PRO A 169 -2.16 3.55 17.83
C PRO A 169 -1.52 2.22 18.22
N GLN A 170 -2.33 1.29 18.73
CA GLN A 170 -1.87 -0.04 19.14
C GLN A 170 -1.44 -0.87 17.91
N THR A 171 -2.25 -0.82 16.86
CA THR A 171 -2.00 -1.55 15.61
C THR A 171 -0.73 -1.06 14.92
N ALA A 172 -0.58 0.27 14.77
CA ALA A 172 0.59 0.85 14.12
C ALA A 172 1.87 0.60 14.91
N GLN A 173 1.83 0.73 16.25
CA GLN A 173 2.98 0.41 17.09
C GLN A 173 3.38 -1.07 16.99
N ALA A 174 2.42 -1.99 16.91
CA ALA A 174 2.70 -3.41 16.72
C ALA A 174 3.34 -3.67 15.36
N ALA A 175 2.80 -3.06 14.29
CA ALA A 175 3.33 -3.17 12.93
C ALA A 175 4.75 -2.58 12.79
N ILE A 176 5.04 -1.46 13.45
CA ILE A 176 6.37 -0.81 13.39
C ILE A 176 7.43 -1.59 14.18
N ARG A 177 7.03 -2.35 15.19
CA ARG A 177 7.96 -3.18 15.97
C ARG A 177 8.33 -4.49 15.28
N GLU A 178 7.47 -4.99 14.39
CA GLU A 178 7.71 -6.17 13.57
C GLU A 178 8.75 -5.88 12.50
#